data_6af09cfbfbaba44a3f686611c0292a77
#
_entry.id   6af09cfbfbaba44a3f686611c0292a77
#
_cell.length_a   1.000
_cell.length_b   1.000
_cell.length_c   1.000
_cell.angle_alpha   90.00
_cell.angle_beta   90.00
_cell.angle_gamma   90.00
#
_symmetry.space_group_name_H-M   'P 1'
#
loop_
_entity.id
_entity.type
_entity.pdbx_description
1 polymer ?
#
loop_
_entity_poly.entity_id
_entity_poly.type
_entity_poly.pdbx_seq_one_letter_code
_entity_poly.pdbx_strand_id
1 'polypeptide(L)'
;MIGVDWGTSSFRAYRLTPDGHVIDKTTSPTGIMFVEGGRFADVLRRAILPWVNAGERRVLLSGMIGSRQGWIEAPYLPCPAGAADLAAATIAVPFNDAEVRLVPGVTAEEAGVPEVMRGEETQIIGTLRELGPSGVACLPGSHAKWVRIENGRIMGFSTFMTGEAFAAFSGHTILGRMMKVDAPADPAALRQGLARSADAGGLLRHLFGVRTLGLFGRLSEDSAASYLSGLLLGHEVRAALAAHPDMGSILLIGDPKLCALYADAIAFCGGTARIAKADAAPLGLTAIAAAVAWQ
;
A
#
# COMPACT_ATOMS: atom_id res chain seq x y z
N MET A 1 -3.46 -23.93 3.60
CA MET A 1 -2.98 -22.99 4.65
C MET A 1 -3.90 -21.79 4.76
N ILE A 2 -3.79 -21.04 5.85
CA ILE A 2 -4.51 -19.77 6.03
C ILE A 2 -3.54 -18.62 5.89
N GLY A 3 -3.85 -17.65 5.03
CA GLY A 3 -3.16 -16.38 4.92
C GLY A 3 -4.03 -15.25 5.46
N VAL A 4 -3.43 -14.27 6.15
CA VAL A 4 -4.17 -13.14 6.71
C VAL A 4 -3.45 -11.84 6.38
N ASP A 5 -4.16 -10.93 5.73
CA ASP A 5 -3.78 -9.53 5.54
C ASP A 5 -4.59 -8.68 6.53
N TRP A 6 -3.91 -8.18 7.57
CA TRP A 6 -4.56 -7.46 8.66
C TRP A 6 -4.04 -6.02 8.74
N GLY A 7 -4.76 -5.15 8.09
CA GLY A 7 -4.43 -3.73 7.99
C GLY A 7 -4.94 -2.90 9.16
N THR A 8 -4.76 -1.59 9.05
CA THR A 8 -5.22 -0.59 10.03
C THR A 8 -6.74 -0.60 10.19
N SER A 9 -7.48 -0.62 9.08
CA SER A 9 -8.95 -0.53 9.04
C SER A 9 -9.65 -1.78 8.53
N SER A 10 -8.93 -2.77 8.00
CA SER A 10 -9.52 -3.94 7.37
C SER A 10 -8.81 -5.23 7.79
N PHE A 11 -9.59 -6.32 7.85
CA PHE A 11 -9.14 -7.68 8.06
C PHE A 11 -9.56 -8.53 6.86
N ARG A 12 -8.64 -9.30 6.31
CA ARG A 12 -8.88 -10.27 5.24
C ARG A 12 -8.18 -11.56 5.56
N ALA A 13 -8.91 -12.66 5.63
CA ALA A 13 -8.33 -13.98 5.75
C ALA A 13 -8.70 -14.82 4.54
N TYR A 14 -7.77 -15.67 4.12
CA TYR A 14 -7.87 -16.49 2.93
C TYR A 14 -7.53 -17.94 3.29
N ARG A 15 -8.36 -18.88 2.87
CA ARG A 15 -7.98 -20.29 2.78
C ARG A 15 -7.33 -20.53 1.43
N LEU A 16 -6.07 -20.97 1.43
CA LEU A 16 -5.21 -21.00 0.25
C LEU A 16 -4.76 -22.41 -0.07
N THR A 17 -4.70 -22.72 -1.38
CA THR A 17 -3.97 -23.88 -1.91
C THR A 17 -2.46 -23.63 -1.87
N PRO A 18 -1.61 -24.66 -2.04
CA PRO A 18 -0.15 -24.47 -2.10
C PRO A 18 0.36 -23.60 -3.25
N ASP A 19 -0.41 -23.43 -4.31
CA ASP A 19 -0.11 -22.60 -5.48
C ASP A 19 -0.73 -21.19 -5.40
N GLY A 20 -1.42 -20.87 -4.28
CA GLY A 20 -1.91 -19.53 -3.98
C GLY A 20 -3.35 -19.25 -4.45
N HIS A 21 -4.07 -20.26 -4.95
CA HIS A 21 -5.49 -20.09 -5.22
C HIS A 21 -6.31 -19.91 -3.95
N VAL A 22 -7.22 -18.95 -3.97
CA VAL A 22 -8.15 -18.69 -2.88
C VAL A 22 -9.31 -19.69 -2.95
N ILE A 23 -9.35 -20.61 -1.99
CA ILE A 23 -10.44 -21.59 -1.83
C ILE A 23 -11.65 -20.92 -1.17
N ASP A 24 -11.37 -20.08 -0.16
CA ASP A 24 -12.39 -19.39 0.62
C ASP A 24 -11.82 -18.10 1.19
N LYS A 25 -12.66 -17.11 1.45
CA LYS A 25 -12.26 -15.78 1.93
C LYS A 25 -13.25 -15.23 2.92
N THR A 26 -12.74 -14.65 3.99
CA THR A 26 -13.53 -13.82 4.91
C THR A 26 -12.95 -12.43 5.01
N THR A 27 -13.82 -11.42 5.08
CA THR A 27 -13.43 -10.01 5.20
C THR A 27 -14.24 -9.33 6.28
N SER A 28 -13.60 -8.40 6.98
CA SER A 28 -14.27 -7.63 8.03
C SER A 28 -13.66 -6.22 8.11
N PRO A 29 -14.42 -5.21 8.52
CA PRO A 29 -13.89 -3.88 8.80
C PRO A 29 -13.12 -3.81 10.14
N THR A 30 -12.83 -4.96 10.76
CA THR A 30 -12.12 -5.07 12.04
C THR A 30 -10.61 -5.04 11.82
N GLY A 31 -10.08 -3.93 11.29
CA GLY A 31 -8.64 -3.68 11.29
C GLY A 31 -8.12 -3.49 12.71
N ILE A 32 -6.79 -3.36 12.87
CA ILE A 32 -6.16 -3.34 14.21
C ILE A 32 -6.69 -2.23 15.12
N MET A 33 -7.11 -1.09 14.55
CA MET A 33 -7.67 0.05 15.30
C MET A 33 -9.06 -0.24 15.90
N PHE A 34 -9.74 -1.28 15.44
CA PHE A 34 -11.10 -1.64 15.86
C PHE A 34 -11.12 -2.92 16.71
N VAL A 35 -9.96 -3.41 17.14
CA VAL A 35 -9.86 -4.57 18.04
C VAL A 35 -9.86 -4.08 19.49
N GLU A 36 -11.01 -4.16 20.14
CA GLU A 36 -11.16 -3.73 21.52
C GLU A 36 -10.37 -4.60 22.51
N GLY A 37 -9.70 -3.95 23.47
CA GLY A 37 -9.02 -4.61 24.58
C GLY A 37 -7.90 -5.56 24.15
N GLY A 38 -7.31 -5.39 22.98
CA GLY A 38 -6.21 -6.23 22.50
C GLY A 38 -6.61 -7.69 22.20
N ARG A 39 -7.90 -7.98 22.01
CA ARG A 39 -8.43 -9.34 21.79
C ARG A 39 -8.19 -9.85 20.35
N PHE A 40 -6.98 -9.67 19.84
CA PHE A 40 -6.61 -10.09 18.49
C PHE A 40 -6.78 -11.60 18.27
N ALA A 41 -6.40 -12.42 19.25
CA ALA A 41 -6.57 -13.87 19.19
C ALA A 41 -8.03 -14.29 19.00
N ASP A 42 -8.97 -13.62 19.65
CA ASP A 42 -10.39 -13.93 19.55
C ASP A 42 -10.97 -13.52 18.19
N VAL A 43 -10.52 -12.38 17.65
CA VAL A 43 -10.91 -11.94 16.31
C VAL A 43 -10.40 -12.95 15.27
N LEU A 44 -9.13 -13.33 15.34
CA LEU A 44 -8.55 -14.32 14.44
C LEU A 44 -9.31 -15.65 14.56
N ARG A 45 -9.49 -16.17 15.79
CA ARG A 45 -10.18 -17.44 16.03
C ARG A 45 -11.56 -17.47 15.39
N ARG A 46 -12.39 -16.45 15.63
CA ARG A 46 -13.73 -16.36 15.05
C ARG A 46 -13.71 -16.39 13.54
N ALA A 47 -12.74 -15.73 12.91
CA ALA A 47 -12.65 -15.64 11.47
C ALA A 47 -12.22 -16.95 10.80
N ILE A 48 -11.30 -17.72 11.43
CA ILE A 48 -10.65 -18.87 10.79
C ILE A 48 -11.10 -20.23 11.37
N LEU A 49 -11.89 -20.26 12.44
CA LEU A 49 -12.30 -21.50 13.12
C LEU A 49 -12.88 -22.56 12.18
N PRO A 50 -13.75 -22.23 11.20
CA PRO A 50 -14.25 -23.23 10.25
C PRO A 50 -13.14 -23.93 9.48
N TRP A 51 -12.10 -23.21 9.09
CA TRP A 51 -10.96 -23.76 8.33
C TRP A 51 -10.01 -24.56 9.23
N VAL A 52 -9.83 -24.12 10.47
CA VAL A 52 -9.06 -24.87 11.48
C VAL A 52 -9.78 -26.21 11.76
N ASN A 53 -11.10 -26.21 11.92
CA ASN A 53 -11.90 -27.44 12.12
C ASN A 53 -11.85 -28.37 10.88
N ALA A 54 -11.65 -27.78 9.70
CA ALA A 54 -11.45 -28.53 8.45
C ALA A 54 -10.00 -29.03 8.26
N GLY A 55 -9.12 -28.86 9.25
CA GLY A 55 -7.77 -29.42 9.25
C GLY A 55 -6.63 -28.44 8.93
N GLU A 56 -6.91 -27.15 8.67
CA GLU A 56 -5.86 -26.17 8.46
C GLU A 56 -5.10 -25.90 9.78
N ARG A 57 -3.77 -25.98 9.76
CA ARG A 57 -2.93 -25.81 10.95
C ARG A 57 -1.87 -24.74 10.83
N ARG A 58 -1.67 -24.16 9.64
CA ARG A 58 -0.65 -23.17 9.35
C ARG A 58 -1.29 -21.84 8.99
N VAL A 59 -0.97 -20.80 9.76
CA VAL A 59 -1.50 -19.45 9.58
C VAL A 59 -0.35 -18.47 9.43
N LEU A 60 -0.33 -17.72 8.32
CA LEU A 60 0.63 -16.64 8.12
C LEU A 60 -0.08 -15.30 8.14
N LEU A 61 0.32 -14.44 9.09
CA LEU A 61 -0.18 -13.07 9.23
C LEU A 61 0.76 -12.10 8.53
N SER A 62 0.21 -11.06 7.90
CA SER A 62 0.94 -9.92 7.34
C SER A 62 0.18 -8.63 7.63
N GLY A 63 0.86 -7.49 7.57
CA GLY A 63 0.29 -6.16 7.71
C GLY A 63 0.45 -5.54 9.08
N MET A 64 -0.37 -4.53 9.35
CA MET A 64 -0.28 -3.70 10.56
C MET A 64 -0.49 -4.46 11.87
N ILE A 65 -0.95 -5.70 11.83
CA ILE A 65 -1.03 -6.59 12.99
C ILE A 65 0.34 -6.80 13.66
N GLY A 66 1.43 -6.63 12.91
CA GLY A 66 2.81 -6.69 13.38
C GLY A 66 3.40 -5.35 13.81
N SER A 67 2.62 -4.29 13.86
CA SER A 67 3.07 -2.98 14.34
C SER A 67 3.02 -2.88 15.86
N ARG A 68 3.57 -1.79 16.40
CA ARG A 68 3.53 -1.49 17.85
C ARG A 68 2.09 -1.42 18.40
N GLN A 69 1.11 -1.02 17.58
CA GLN A 69 -0.30 -0.98 17.95
C GLN A 69 -1.04 -2.29 17.63
N GLY A 70 -0.36 -3.26 17.02
CA GLY A 70 -0.93 -4.56 16.67
C GLY A 70 -0.84 -5.60 17.79
N TRP A 71 -0.90 -6.86 17.41
CA TRP A 71 -0.88 -7.98 18.36
C TRP A 71 0.50 -8.21 18.98
N ILE A 72 1.53 -8.26 18.12
CA ILE A 72 2.94 -8.42 18.53
C ILE A 72 3.77 -7.54 17.60
N GLU A 73 4.64 -6.71 18.19
CA GLU A 73 5.57 -5.90 17.39
C GLU A 73 6.62 -6.81 16.75
N ALA A 74 6.57 -6.92 15.43
CA ALA A 74 7.59 -7.59 14.64
C ALA A 74 8.69 -6.58 14.25
N PRO A 75 9.98 -6.95 14.31
CA PRO A 75 11.05 -6.08 13.83
C PRO A 75 10.93 -5.83 12.33
N TYR A 76 11.60 -4.80 11.85
CA TYR A 76 11.76 -4.56 10.40
C TYR A 76 12.99 -5.30 9.88
N LEU A 77 12.83 -5.98 8.75
CA LEU A 77 13.93 -6.62 8.04
C LEU A 77 14.59 -5.61 7.10
N PRO A 78 15.91 -5.37 7.18
CA PRO A 78 16.59 -4.47 6.25
C PRO A 78 16.53 -4.98 4.79
N CYS A 79 16.37 -4.06 3.84
CA CYS A 79 16.59 -4.35 2.43
C CYS A 79 18.09 -4.59 2.15
N PRO A 80 18.43 -5.46 1.17
CA PRO A 80 17.58 -6.16 0.23
C PRO A 80 16.85 -7.38 0.86
N ALA A 81 15.54 -7.53 0.59
CA ALA A 81 14.72 -8.58 1.15
C ALA A 81 13.84 -9.26 0.09
N GLY A 82 13.82 -10.58 0.06
CA GLY A 82 12.96 -11.40 -0.78
C GLY A 82 12.09 -12.35 0.05
N ALA A 83 11.33 -13.23 -0.61
CA ALA A 83 10.41 -14.16 0.06
C ALA A 83 11.11 -15.05 1.08
N ALA A 84 12.29 -15.59 0.77
CA ALA A 84 13.05 -16.46 1.67
C ALA A 84 13.55 -15.70 2.90
N ASP A 85 13.98 -14.44 2.75
CA ASP A 85 14.44 -13.62 3.86
C ASP A 85 13.29 -13.27 4.80
N LEU A 86 12.14 -12.90 4.23
CA LEU A 86 10.91 -12.63 4.99
C LEU A 86 10.46 -13.87 5.75
N ALA A 87 10.47 -15.05 5.09
CA ALA A 87 10.10 -16.33 5.71
C ALA A 87 11.01 -16.68 6.89
N ALA A 88 12.33 -16.54 6.73
CA ALA A 88 13.30 -16.80 7.79
C ALA A 88 13.16 -15.84 8.99
N ALA A 89 12.70 -14.61 8.74
CA ALA A 89 12.53 -13.57 9.75
C ALA A 89 11.11 -13.55 10.38
N THR A 90 10.23 -14.49 10.01
CA THR A 90 8.89 -14.59 10.63
C THR A 90 9.00 -14.87 12.12
N ILE A 91 8.13 -14.26 12.90
CA ILE A 91 8.03 -14.51 14.34
C ILE A 91 6.82 -15.37 14.67
N ALA A 92 6.94 -16.21 15.72
CA ALA A 92 5.84 -17.00 16.23
C ALA A 92 4.85 -16.11 17.00
N VAL A 93 3.56 -16.35 16.80
CA VAL A 93 2.48 -15.67 17.53
C VAL A 93 1.76 -16.68 18.40
N PRO A 94 1.60 -16.44 19.71
CA PRO A 94 0.90 -17.37 20.59
C PRO A 94 -0.56 -17.56 20.18
N PHE A 95 -0.91 -18.79 19.77
CA PHE A 95 -2.25 -19.17 19.38
C PHE A 95 -2.43 -20.67 19.57
N ASN A 96 -3.53 -21.11 20.19
CA ASN A 96 -3.66 -22.51 20.65
C ASN A 96 -4.16 -23.45 19.55
N ASP A 97 -4.87 -22.92 18.54
CA ASP A 97 -5.63 -23.76 17.58
C ASP A 97 -4.84 -24.09 16.31
N ALA A 98 -3.75 -23.36 16.06
CA ALA A 98 -2.89 -23.52 14.87
C ALA A 98 -1.51 -22.92 15.12
N GLU A 99 -0.52 -23.30 14.30
CA GLU A 99 0.76 -22.60 14.25
C GLU A 99 0.59 -21.29 13.50
N VAL A 100 0.82 -20.16 14.19
CA VAL A 100 0.70 -18.82 13.63
C VAL A 100 2.07 -18.17 13.54
N ARG A 101 2.41 -17.72 12.35
CA ARG A 101 3.61 -16.94 12.06
C ARG A 101 3.23 -15.56 11.54
N LEU A 102 4.05 -14.57 11.82
CA LEU A 102 3.86 -13.17 11.42
C LEU A 102 5.04 -12.71 10.57
N VAL A 103 4.74 -12.21 9.40
CA VAL A 103 5.72 -11.61 8.46
C VAL A 103 6.20 -10.27 9.03
N PRO A 104 7.52 -10.01 9.11
CA PRO A 104 8.03 -8.70 9.48
C PRO A 104 7.78 -7.68 8.38
N GLY A 105 7.72 -6.40 8.76
CA GLY A 105 7.85 -5.34 7.76
C GLY A 105 9.28 -5.26 7.21
N VAL A 106 9.51 -4.39 6.24
CA VAL A 106 10.86 -4.12 5.72
C VAL A 106 11.25 -2.67 5.92
N THR A 107 12.57 -2.44 6.05
CA THR A 107 13.15 -1.10 6.14
C THR A 107 14.20 -0.90 5.07
N ALA A 108 14.27 0.32 4.56
CA ALA A 108 15.34 0.80 3.70
C ALA A 108 15.89 2.10 4.29
N GLU A 109 17.02 2.56 3.79
CA GLU A 109 17.59 3.85 4.18
C GLU A 109 17.92 4.64 2.92
N GLU A 110 17.47 5.87 2.86
CA GLU A 110 17.77 6.80 1.79
C GLU A 110 18.35 8.09 2.38
N ALA A 111 19.57 8.43 2.01
CA ALA A 111 20.29 9.62 2.49
C ALA A 111 20.33 9.75 4.02
N GLY A 112 20.45 8.64 4.75
CA GLY A 112 20.48 8.62 6.21
C GLY A 112 19.11 8.73 6.88
N VAL A 113 18.02 8.65 6.11
CA VAL A 113 16.65 8.65 6.64
C VAL A 113 16.05 7.27 6.44
N PRO A 114 15.55 6.62 7.52
CA PRO A 114 14.93 5.30 7.41
C PRO A 114 13.54 5.39 6.78
N GLU A 115 13.28 4.45 5.88
CA GLU A 115 11.99 4.17 5.27
C GLU A 115 11.44 2.86 5.80
N VAL A 116 10.13 2.76 5.99
CA VAL A 116 9.48 1.54 6.47
C VAL A 116 8.21 1.24 5.71
N MET A 117 7.92 -0.07 5.51
CA MET A 117 6.61 -0.54 5.09
C MET A 117 6.25 -1.84 5.80
N ARG A 118 4.95 -2.08 5.95
CA ARG A 118 4.44 -3.27 6.63
C ARG A 118 3.10 -3.71 6.04
N GLY A 119 3.17 -4.86 5.34
CA GLY A 119 2.07 -5.43 4.57
C GLY A 119 2.30 -5.30 3.06
N GLU A 120 2.84 -4.18 2.61
CA GLU A 120 3.15 -3.94 1.20
C GLU A 120 4.23 -4.90 0.68
N GLU A 121 5.24 -5.25 1.48
CA GLU A 121 6.27 -6.25 1.12
C GLU A 121 5.64 -7.58 0.69
N THR A 122 4.60 -8.01 1.39
CA THR A 122 3.88 -9.24 1.05
C THR A 122 3.17 -9.12 -0.31
N GLN A 123 2.53 -7.98 -0.59
CA GLN A 123 1.88 -7.74 -1.88
C GLN A 123 2.89 -7.67 -3.03
N ILE A 124 4.05 -7.06 -2.80
CA ILE A 124 5.15 -7.00 -3.79
C ILE A 124 5.62 -8.41 -4.13
N ILE A 125 5.90 -9.26 -3.13
CA ILE A 125 6.30 -10.65 -3.36
C ILE A 125 5.24 -11.40 -4.18
N GLY A 126 3.95 -11.16 -3.95
CA GLY A 126 2.86 -11.78 -4.70
C GLY A 126 2.80 -11.38 -6.18
N THR A 127 3.37 -10.24 -6.54
CA THR A 127 3.32 -9.71 -7.91
C THR A 127 4.62 -9.90 -8.69
N LEU A 128 5.64 -10.52 -8.12
CA LEU A 128 6.95 -10.69 -8.79
C LEU A 128 6.85 -11.43 -10.13
N ARG A 129 5.91 -12.38 -10.28
CA ARG A 129 5.69 -13.06 -11.56
C ARG A 129 5.21 -12.11 -12.66
N GLU A 130 4.40 -11.11 -12.31
CA GLU A 130 3.92 -10.10 -13.25
C GLU A 130 4.98 -9.02 -13.50
N LEU A 131 5.71 -8.60 -12.45
CA LEU A 131 6.74 -7.58 -12.55
C LEU A 131 7.92 -8.05 -13.41
N GLY A 132 8.29 -9.32 -13.28
CA GLY A 132 9.54 -9.86 -13.81
C GLY A 132 10.66 -9.83 -12.76
N PRO A 133 11.90 -10.19 -13.16
CA PRO A 133 13.03 -10.29 -12.23
C PRO A 133 13.45 -8.93 -11.65
N SER A 134 13.24 -7.85 -12.40
CA SER A 134 13.62 -6.49 -11.99
C SER A 134 12.64 -5.47 -12.54
N GLY A 135 12.44 -4.37 -11.82
CA GLY A 135 11.54 -3.30 -12.19
C GLY A 135 11.14 -2.43 -11.00
N VAL A 136 10.14 -1.60 -11.21
CA VAL A 136 9.57 -0.76 -10.15
C VAL A 136 8.09 -1.05 -9.99
N ALA A 137 7.68 -1.19 -8.74
CA ALA A 137 6.30 -1.25 -8.33
C ALA A 137 5.90 0.04 -7.58
N CYS A 138 4.66 0.47 -7.78
CA CYS A 138 4.05 1.52 -6.97
C CYS A 138 2.80 0.96 -6.31
N LEU A 139 2.68 1.20 -5.00
CA LEU A 139 1.51 0.84 -4.21
C LEU A 139 0.83 2.13 -3.75
N PRO A 140 -0.15 2.63 -4.52
CA PRO A 140 -0.92 3.81 -4.16
C PRO A 140 -1.68 3.63 -2.84
N GLY A 141 -1.67 4.65 -1.99
CA GLY A 141 -2.34 4.60 -0.68
C GLY A 141 -2.24 5.92 0.07
N SER A 142 -2.59 5.91 1.36
CA SER A 142 -2.35 7.06 2.25
C SER A 142 -0.87 7.43 2.27
N HIS A 143 -0.01 6.41 2.31
CA HIS A 143 1.44 6.46 2.20
C HIS A 143 1.87 5.63 1.00
N ALA A 144 1.87 6.21 -0.18
CA ALA A 144 2.24 5.53 -1.41
C ALA A 144 3.70 5.06 -1.36
N LYS A 145 3.95 3.84 -1.83
CA LYS A 145 5.31 3.24 -1.87
C LYS A 145 5.77 3.10 -3.31
N TRP A 146 6.98 3.58 -3.60
CA TRP A 146 7.67 3.35 -4.86
C TRP A 146 8.86 2.44 -4.60
N VAL A 147 8.82 1.23 -5.12
CA VAL A 147 9.68 0.13 -4.70
C VAL A 147 10.52 -0.38 -5.85
N ARG A 148 11.84 -0.38 -5.66
CA ARG A 148 12.80 -0.94 -6.62
C ARG A 148 13.03 -2.41 -6.32
N ILE A 149 12.85 -3.25 -7.33
CA ILE A 149 13.02 -4.69 -7.28
C ILE A 149 14.13 -5.12 -8.23
N GLU A 150 15.04 -5.97 -7.76
CA GLU A 150 16.07 -6.61 -8.57
C GLU A 150 16.22 -8.08 -8.15
N ASN A 151 16.26 -8.97 -9.13
CA ASN A 151 16.38 -10.41 -8.92
C ASN A 151 15.33 -10.97 -7.93
N GLY A 152 14.10 -10.45 -7.99
CA GLY A 152 13.01 -10.85 -7.11
C GLY A 152 13.15 -10.40 -5.65
N ARG A 153 14.01 -9.43 -5.37
CA ARG A 153 14.22 -8.85 -4.03
C ARG A 153 13.88 -7.38 -4.02
N ILE A 154 13.27 -6.91 -2.94
CA ILE A 154 13.06 -5.50 -2.64
C ILE A 154 14.43 -4.90 -2.30
N MET A 155 14.93 -4.00 -3.14
CA MET A 155 16.24 -3.37 -2.95
C MET A 155 16.17 -2.11 -2.10
N GLY A 156 15.05 -1.40 -2.18
CA GLY A 156 14.76 -0.18 -1.47
C GLY A 156 13.45 0.42 -1.94
N PHE A 157 12.98 1.43 -1.26
CA PHE A 157 11.73 2.11 -1.57
C PHE A 157 11.70 3.51 -0.99
N SER A 158 10.84 4.36 -1.57
CA SER A 158 10.52 5.68 -1.05
C SER A 158 9.04 5.78 -0.75
N THR A 159 8.70 6.50 0.32
CA THR A 159 7.33 6.70 0.78
C THR A 159 6.88 8.13 0.50
N PHE A 160 5.69 8.27 -0.10
CA PHE A 160 5.05 9.57 -0.31
C PHE A 160 3.73 9.63 0.46
N MET A 161 3.55 10.67 1.25
CA MET A 161 2.36 10.88 2.09
C MET A 161 1.18 11.48 1.30
N THR A 162 1.05 11.18 0.02
CA THR A 162 0.13 11.88 -0.90
C THR A 162 -1.33 11.73 -0.50
N GLY A 163 -1.76 10.52 -0.13
CA GLY A 163 -3.14 10.29 0.30
C GLY A 163 -3.45 10.93 1.65
N GLU A 164 -2.53 10.86 2.62
CA GLU A 164 -2.70 11.53 3.91
C GLU A 164 -2.65 13.06 3.77
N ALA A 165 -1.75 13.59 2.94
CA ALA A 165 -1.68 15.01 2.64
C ALA A 165 -2.99 15.50 1.99
N PHE A 166 -3.56 14.74 1.05
CA PHE A 166 -4.85 15.05 0.47
C PHE A 166 -5.94 15.14 1.55
N ALA A 167 -6.03 14.15 2.42
CA ALA A 167 -7.01 14.12 3.51
C ALA A 167 -6.81 15.30 4.48
N ALA A 168 -5.57 15.59 4.86
CA ALA A 168 -5.26 16.71 5.74
C ALA A 168 -5.59 18.07 5.11
N PHE A 169 -5.20 18.29 3.86
CA PHE A 169 -5.44 19.57 3.18
C PHE A 169 -6.92 19.80 2.87
N SER A 170 -7.66 18.77 2.49
CA SER A 170 -9.09 18.87 2.21
C SER A 170 -9.95 18.96 3.48
N GLY A 171 -9.57 18.24 4.55
CA GLY A 171 -10.39 18.16 5.76
C GLY A 171 -10.04 19.19 6.84
N HIS A 172 -8.77 19.59 6.95
CA HIS A 172 -8.27 20.32 8.14
C HIS A 172 -7.58 21.65 7.85
N THR A 173 -7.59 22.12 6.60
CA THR A 173 -6.94 23.39 6.25
C THR A 173 -7.89 24.40 5.61
N ILE A 174 -7.36 25.62 5.37
CA ILE A 174 -8.10 26.66 4.65
C ILE A 174 -8.44 26.25 3.21
N LEU A 175 -7.74 25.27 2.63
CA LEU A 175 -7.99 24.81 1.26
C LEU A 175 -9.33 24.09 1.16
N GLY A 176 -9.69 23.28 2.16
CA GLY A 176 -10.95 22.53 2.19
C GLY A 176 -12.21 23.38 2.34
N ARG A 177 -12.08 24.64 2.77
CA ARG A 177 -13.24 25.53 2.97
C ARG A 177 -13.99 25.89 1.69
N MET A 178 -13.38 25.71 0.53
CA MET A 178 -13.96 25.99 -0.79
C MET A 178 -13.94 24.72 -1.65
N MET A 179 -14.12 23.57 -1.03
CA MET A 179 -13.99 22.26 -1.68
C MET A 179 -15.14 21.34 -1.28
N LYS A 180 -15.80 20.75 -2.25
CA LYS A 180 -16.73 19.62 -2.06
C LYS A 180 -15.98 18.33 -2.32
N VAL A 181 -15.51 17.68 -1.26
CA VAL A 181 -14.65 16.48 -1.35
C VAL A 181 -15.39 15.30 -2.01
N ASP A 182 -16.71 15.22 -1.79
CA ASP A 182 -17.56 14.15 -2.35
C ASP A 182 -18.11 14.45 -3.75
N ALA A 183 -17.68 15.55 -4.38
CA ALA A 183 -18.04 15.85 -5.75
C ALA A 183 -17.52 14.78 -6.72
N PRO A 184 -18.19 14.54 -7.84
CA PRO A 184 -17.67 13.67 -8.89
C PRO A 184 -16.28 14.11 -9.36
N ALA A 185 -15.43 13.14 -9.73
CA ALA A 185 -14.10 13.43 -10.22
C ALA A 185 -14.17 14.32 -11.48
N ASP A 186 -13.37 15.39 -11.50
CA ASP A 186 -13.19 16.28 -12.64
C ASP A 186 -11.82 16.04 -13.31
N PRO A 187 -11.76 15.30 -14.43
CA PRO A 187 -10.51 15.02 -15.13
C PRO A 187 -9.79 16.27 -15.65
N ALA A 188 -10.51 17.34 -15.98
CA ALA A 188 -9.90 18.57 -16.44
C ALA A 188 -9.18 19.30 -15.31
N ALA A 189 -9.81 19.42 -14.15
CA ALA A 189 -9.20 19.99 -12.94
C ALA A 189 -8.01 19.14 -12.44
N LEU A 190 -8.12 17.81 -12.49
CA LEU A 190 -7.00 16.89 -12.18
C LEU A 190 -5.79 17.21 -13.08
N ARG A 191 -5.98 17.30 -14.39
CA ARG A 191 -4.90 17.64 -15.35
C ARG A 191 -4.32 19.02 -15.10
N GLN A 192 -5.13 20.00 -14.73
CA GLN A 192 -4.63 21.34 -14.34
C GLN A 192 -3.72 21.26 -13.13
N GLY A 193 -4.09 20.46 -12.10
CA GLY A 193 -3.24 20.23 -10.93
C GLY A 193 -1.93 19.53 -11.31
N LEU A 194 -2.00 18.46 -12.12
CA LEU A 194 -0.84 17.75 -12.66
C LEU A 194 0.09 18.69 -13.46
N ALA A 195 -0.46 19.55 -14.31
CA ALA A 195 0.33 20.53 -15.04
C ALA A 195 1.02 21.53 -14.11
N ARG A 196 0.27 22.05 -13.12
CA ARG A 196 0.81 23.02 -12.14
C ARG A 196 2.00 22.48 -11.35
N SER A 197 2.06 21.19 -11.09
CA SER A 197 3.19 20.59 -10.36
C SER A 197 4.53 20.69 -11.08
N ALA A 198 4.53 20.94 -12.40
CA ALA A 198 5.74 21.12 -13.19
C ALA A 198 6.33 22.51 -13.09
N ASP A 199 5.56 23.49 -12.64
CA ASP A 199 6.02 24.86 -12.55
C ASP A 199 7.05 25.07 -11.43
N ALA A 200 7.86 26.10 -11.55
CA ALA A 200 8.79 26.48 -10.49
C ALA A 200 8.07 26.94 -9.21
N GLY A 201 8.64 26.61 -8.05
CA GLY A 201 8.17 27.11 -6.76
C GLY A 201 7.82 26.05 -5.72
N GLY A 202 7.68 24.81 -6.14
CA GLY A 202 7.48 23.67 -5.23
C GLY A 202 6.07 23.58 -4.63
N LEU A 203 5.83 22.48 -3.93
CA LEU A 203 4.50 22.09 -3.45
C LEU A 203 3.83 23.15 -2.58
N LEU A 204 4.54 23.70 -1.57
CA LEU A 204 3.95 24.66 -0.61
C LEU A 204 3.44 25.94 -1.29
N ARG A 205 4.15 26.44 -2.31
CA ARG A 205 3.67 27.56 -3.11
C ARG A 205 2.45 27.18 -3.96
N HIS A 206 2.48 26.03 -4.57
CA HIS A 206 1.41 25.58 -5.48
C HIS A 206 0.10 25.30 -4.73
N LEU A 207 0.17 24.76 -3.51
CA LEU A 207 -1.01 24.51 -2.68
C LEU A 207 -1.88 25.75 -2.47
N PHE A 208 -1.29 26.93 -2.31
CA PHE A 208 -2.08 28.16 -2.13
C PHE A 208 -2.90 28.51 -3.38
N GLY A 209 -2.49 28.01 -4.55
CA GLY A 209 -3.25 28.12 -5.80
C GLY A 209 -4.65 27.51 -5.74
N VAL A 210 -4.84 26.42 -5.00
CA VAL A 210 -6.16 25.81 -4.80
C VAL A 210 -7.17 26.83 -4.28
N ARG A 211 -6.76 27.59 -3.26
CA ARG A 211 -7.61 28.62 -2.66
C ARG A 211 -7.78 29.84 -3.57
N THR A 212 -6.70 30.35 -4.13
CA THR A 212 -6.77 31.59 -4.93
C THR A 212 -7.54 31.40 -6.23
N LEU A 213 -7.43 30.27 -6.89
CA LEU A 213 -8.24 29.95 -8.06
C LEU A 213 -9.74 29.94 -7.73
N GLY A 214 -10.13 29.38 -6.56
CA GLY A 214 -11.50 29.43 -6.08
C GLY A 214 -11.97 30.84 -5.78
N LEU A 215 -11.17 31.65 -5.06
CA LEU A 215 -11.50 33.04 -4.73
C LEU A 215 -11.74 33.91 -5.97
N PHE A 216 -11.04 33.65 -7.06
CA PHE A 216 -11.17 34.38 -8.32
C PHE A 216 -12.16 33.72 -9.31
N GLY A 217 -12.93 32.70 -8.87
CA GLY A 217 -13.93 32.02 -9.70
C GLY A 217 -13.34 31.21 -10.86
N ARG A 218 -12.04 30.85 -10.83
CA ARG A 218 -11.36 30.09 -11.86
C ARG A 218 -11.34 28.58 -11.57
N LEU A 219 -11.74 28.17 -10.39
CA LEU A 219 -11.88 26.77 -9.96
C LEU A 219 -13.17 26.69 -9.12
N SER A 220 -14.09 25.82 -9.52
CA SER A 220 -15.32 25.60 -8.78
C SER A 220 -15.07 24.76 -7.50
N GLU A 221 -15.98 24.86 -6.53
CA GLU A 221 -15.91 24.01 -5.33
C GLU A 221 -15.98 22.51 -5.67
N ASP A 222 -16.72 22.14 -6.73
CA ASP A 222 -16.84 20.76 -7.18
C ASP A 222 -15.55 20.24 -7.84
N SER A 223 -14.75 21.11 -8.45
CA SER A 223 -13.50 20.76 -9.13
C SER A 223 -12.26 20.84 -8.23
N ALA A 224 -12.36 21.52 -7.08
CA ALA A 224 -11.21 21.83 -6.24
C ALA A 224 -10.51 20.59 -5.67
N ALA A 225 -11.26 19.55 -5.29
CA ALA A 225 -10.71 18.30 -4.81
C ALA A 225 -9.89 17.58 -5.90
N SER A 226 -10.39 17.56 -7.14
CA SER A 226 -9.67 16.96 -8.27
C SER A 226 -8.40 17.73 -8.62
N TYR A 227 -8.44 19.05 -8.57
CA TYR A 227 -7.26 19.90 -8.77
C TYR A 227 -6.20 19.64 -7.70
N LEU A 228 -6.57 19.60 -6.40
CA LEU A 228 -5.66 19.30 -5.31
C LEU A 228 -5.04 17.89 -5.48
N SER A 229 -5.86 16.89 -5.82
CA SER A 229 -5.38 15.53 -6.09
C SER A 229 -4.35 15.51 -7.21
N GLY A 230 -4.64 16.17 -8.34
CA GLY A 230 -3.70 16.27 -9.45
C GLY A 230 -2.40 16.98 -9.09
N LEU A 231 -2.49 18.03 -8.28
CA LEU A 231 -1.31 18.76 -7.80
C LEU A 231 -0.38 17.88 -6.96
N LEU A 232 -0.95 17.18 -5.98
CA LEU A 232 -0.17 16.31 -5.08
C LEU A 232 0.43 15.12 -5.85
N LEU A 233 -0.39 14.44 -6.66
CA LEU A 233 0.06 13.34 -7.52
C LEU A 233 1.15 13.78 -8.49
N GLY A 234 1.02 14.97 -9.07
CA GLY A 234 2.02 15.49 -10.01
C GLY A 234 3.38 15.72 -9.35
N HIS A 235 3.41 16.20 -8.11
CA HIS A 235 4.66 16.32 -7.34
C HIS A 235 5.27 14.97 -6.99
N GLU A 236 4.46 14.02 -6.52
CA GLU A 236 4.90 12.65 -6.21
C GLU A 236 5.48 11.97 -7.44
N VAL A 237 4.68 11.87 -8.51
CA VAL A 237 5.04 11.13 -9.72
C VAL A 237 6.30 11.71 -10.37
N ARG A 238 6.43 13.04 -10.46
CA ARG A 238 7.65 13.67 -11.01
C ARG A 238 8.87 13.37 -10.18
N ALA A 239 8.76 13.40 -8.86
CA ALA A 239 9.88 13.07 -7.96
C ALA A 239 10.26 11.57 -8.12
N ALA A 240 9.29 10.68 -8.15
CA ALA A 240 9.52 9.25 -8.33
C ALA A 240 10.12 8.91 -9.70
N LEU A 241 9.64 9.50 -10.79
CA LEU A 241 10.20 9.31 -12.14
C LEU A 241 11.63 9.84 -12.23
N ALA A 242 11.93 10.97 -11.59
CA ALA A 242 13.28 11.53 -11.57
C ALA A 242 14.29 10.66 -10.78
N ALA A 243 13.83 9.99 -9.70
CA ALA A 243 14.63 9.06 -8.92
C ALA A 243 14.93 7.76 -9.67
N HIS A 244 14.15 7.43 -10.70
CA HIS A 244 14.25 6.17 -11.43
C HIS A 244 14.19 6.37 -12.96
N PRO A 245 15.17 7.03 -13.57
CA PRO A 245 15.11 7.46 -14.99
C PRO A 245 15.06 6.30 -15.99
N ASP A 246 15.61 5.15 -15.64
CA ASP A 246 15.69 3.96 -16.54
C ASP A 246 14.57 2.95 -16.29
N MET A 247 13.49 3.37 -15.57
CA MET A 247 12.35 2.51 -15.33
C MET A 247 11.60 2.20 -16.64
N GLY A 248 11.34 0.93 -16.85
CA GLY A 248 10.33 0.50 -17.79
C GLY A 248 8.90 0.85 -17.31
N SER A 249 7.94 -0.02 -17.62
CA SER A 249 6.56 0.16 -17.15
C SER A 249 6.45 -0.13 -15.64
N ILE A 250 5.93 0.83 -14.88
CA ILE A 250 5.70 0.73 -13.44
C ILE A 250 4.51 -0.20 -13.19
N LEU A 251 4.67 -1.18 -12.27
CA LEU A 251 3.56 -2.04 -11.86
C LEU A 251 2.79 -1.39 -10.70
N LEU A 252 1.51 -1.06 -10.92
CA LEU A 252 0.61 -0.51 -9.90
C LEU A 252 -0.11 -1.64 -9.16
N ILE A 253 -0.03 -1.65 -7.83
CA ILE A 253 -0.58 -2.69 -6.96
C ILE A 253 -1.53 -2.04 -5.95
N GLY A 254 -2.78 -2.48 -5.85
CA GLY A 254 -3.72 -1.98 -4.85
C GLY A 254 -5.14 -1.79 -5.37
N ASP A 255 -5.84 -0.80 -4.81
CA ASP A 255 -7.21 -0.48 -5.21
C ASP A 255 -7.29 -0.10 -6.70
N PRO A 256 -8.17 -0.73 -7.49
CA PRO A 256 -8.23 -0.51 -8.94
C PRO A 256 -8.50 0.95 -9.34
N LYS A 257 -9.34 1.67 -8.58
CA LYS A 257 -9.68 3.07 -8.89
C LYS A 257 -8.48 3.97 -8.62
N LEU A 258 -7.79 3.73 -7.51
CA LEU A 258 -6.60 4.50 -7.16
C LEU A 258 -5.44 4.18 -8.11
N CYS A 259 -5.26 2.91 -8.49
CA CYS A 259 -4.29 2.51 -9.51
C CYS A 259 -4.58 3.16 -10.87
N ALA A 260 -5.84 3.26 -11.30
CA ALA A 260 -6.20 3.95 -12.54
C ALA A 260 -5.85 5.44 -12.48
N LEU A 261 -6.12 6.11 -11.36
CA LEU A 261 -5.73 7.52 -11.14
C LEU A 261 -4.22 7.71 -11.23
N TYR A 262 -3.44 6.81 -10.62
CA TYR A 262 -1.97 6.85 -10.71
C TYR A 262 -1.46 6.56 -12.13
N ALA A 263 -2.08 5.62 -12.84
CA ALA A 263 -1.73 5.35 -14.24
C ALA A 263 -1.90 6.58 -15.12
N ASP A 264 -3.02 7.30 -14.98
CA ASP A 264 -3.27 8.56 -15.69
C ASP A 264 -2.25 9.64 -15.32
N ALA A 265 -1.92 9.78 -14.04
CA ALA A 265 -0.92 10.74 -13.57
C ALA A 265 0.49 10.41 -14.08
N ILE A 266 0.89 9.14 -14.06
CA ILE A 266 2.18 8.67 -14.57
C ILE A 266 2.27 8.92 -16.07
N ALA A 267 1.23 8.58 -16.84
CA ALA A 267 1.18 8.85 -18.27
C ALA A 267 1.25 10.34 -18.60
N PHE A 268 0.53 11.18 -17.84
CA PHE A 268 0.60 12.64 -17.98
C PHE A 268 2.01 13.19 -17.70
N CYS A 269 2.74 12.61 -16.77
CA CYS A 269 4.10 13.01 -16.44
C CYS A 269 5.18 12.37 -17.35
N GLY A 270 4.78 11.61 -18.38
CA GLY A 270 5.69 11.02 -19.37
C GLY A 270 6.21 9.63 -19.03
N GLY A 271 5.70 8.98 -17.98
CA GLY A 271 6.02 7.60 -17.63
C GLY A 271 5.03 6.60 -18.26
N THR A 272 5.25 5.34 -18.01
CA THR A 272 4.34 4.24 -18.38
C THR A 272 4.01 3.39 -17.16
N ALA A 273 2.77 2.94 -17.05
CA ALA A 273 2.33 2.10 -15.95
C ALA A 273 1.39 0.99 -16.44
N ARG A 274 1.31 -0.10 -15.67
CA ARG A 274 0.34 -1.17 -15.83
C ARG A 274 -0.19 -1.58 -14.46
N ILE A 275 -1.45 -1.97 -14.39
CA ILE A 275 -2.10 -2.37 -13.14
C ILE A 275 -1.94 -3.87 -12.98
N ALA A 276 -1.55 -4.32 -11.78
CA ALA A 276 -1.44 -5.73 -11.44
C ALA A 276 -2.81 -6.43 -11.59
N LYS A 277 -2.80 -7.60 -12.20
CA LYS A 277 -4.01 -8.39 -12.47
C LYS A 277 -4.36 -9.35 -11.34
N ALA A 278 -3.35 -9.85 -10.64
CA ALA A 278 -3.50 -10.84 -9.59
C ALA A 278 -3.85 -10.19 -8.25
N ASP A 279 -4.58 -10.92 -7.40
CA ASP A 279 -4.72 -10.56 -5.98
C ASP A 279 -3.36 -10.79 -5.30
N ALA A 280 -2.66 -9.72 -5.05
CA ALA A 280 -1.26 -9.71 -4.63
C ALA A 280 -1.05 -10.33 -3.24
N ALA A 281 -1.94 -10.07 -2.29
CA ALA A 281 -1.76 -10.51 -0.91
C ALA A 281 -1.81 -12.05 -0.75
N PRO A 282 -2.80 -12.78 -1.27
CA PRO A 282 -2.81 -14.25 -1.22
C PRO A 282 -1.59 -14.89 -1.85
N LEU A 283 -1.16 -14.41 -3.02
CA LEU A 283 0.02 -14.93 -3.71
C LEU A 283 1.30 -14.67 -2.92
N GLY A 284 1.45 -13.50 -2.33
CA GLY A 284 2.59 -13.15 -1.50
C GLY A 284 2.65 -13.98 -0.22
N LEU A 285 1.52 -14.11 0.48
CA LEU A 285 1.40 -14.96 1.67
C LEU A 285 1.79 -16.41 1.35
N THR A 286 1.33 -16.95 0.21
CA THR A 286 1.67 -18.31 -0.21
C THR A 286 3.16 -18.44 -0.54
N ALA A 287 3.73 -17.49 -1.28
CA ALA A 287 5.14 -17.51 -1.66
C ALA A 287 6.07 -17.44 -0.44
N ILE A 288 5.75 -16.60 0.54
CA ILE A 288 6.51 -16.51 1.79
C ILE A 288 6.32 -17.79 2.62
N ALA A 289 5.07 -18.28 2.78
CA ALA A 289 4.77 -19.46 3.57
C ALA A 289 5.45 -20.73 3.06
N ALA A 290 5.70 -20.83 1.75
CA ALA A 290 6.41 -21.96 1.15
C ALA A 290 7.88 -22.07 1.62
N ALA A 291 8.47 -20.96 2.10
CA ALA A 291 9.83 -20.90 2.61
C ALA A 291 9.89 -20.86 4.15
N VAL A 292 8.75 -20.77 4.84
CA VAL A 292 8.71 -20.78 6.33
C VAL A 292 9.03 -22.18 6.84
N ALA A 293 9.90 -22.26 7.85
CA ALA A 293 10.14 -23.48 8.61
C ALA A 293 8.99 -23.70 9.63
N TRP A 294 7.93 -24.37 9.18
CA TRP A 294 6.80 -24.76 10.04
C TRP A 294 7.20 -25.93 10.94
N GLN A 295 6.66 -25.94 12.15
CA GLN A 295 6.86 -27.04 13.14
C GLN A 295 5.88 -28.20 12.90
#